data_e068ad4026db9eb98da82d66b76e6830
#
_entry.id   e068ad4026db9eb98da82d66b76e6830
#
_cell.length_a   1.000
_cell.length_b   1.000
_cell.length_c   1.000
_cell.angle_alpha   90.00
_cell.angle_beta   90.00
_cell.angle_gamma   90.00
#
_symmetry.space_group_name_H-M   'P 1'
#
loop_
_entity.id
_entity.type
_entity.pdbx_description
1 polymer ?
#
loop_
_entity_poly.entity_id
_entity_poly.type
_entity_poly.pdbx_seq_one_letter_code
_entity_poly.pdbx_strand_id
1 'polypeptide(L)'
;MVQKYIVGDIVEYDNKVMVIKEPRDGSHFDLYCPKEGLMYCFVGVDKIKPVDITPAILERNGLDKEQKDGSVFSLSEAFMGGDKDDEDNYTCFQLYYQNKEYGWDIDMRGEPLKYEIHYVHELQHILFGLGINHEMEV
;
A
#
# COMPACT_ATOMS: atom_id res chain seq x y z
N MET A 1 19.17 5.10 3.02
CA MET A 1 18.65 4.18 1.98
C MET A 1 17.65 4.92 1.12
N VAL A 2 17.85 4.90 -0.18
CA VAL A 2 16.94 5.59 -1.12
C VAL A 2 15.70 4.72 -1.32
N GLN A 3 14.52 5.29 -1.09
CA GLN A 3 13.25 4.61 -1.35
C GLN A 3 13.11 4.39 -2.86
N LYS A 4 12.78 3.17 -3.24
CA LYS A 4 12.57 2.83 -4.64
C LYS A 4 11.08 2.92 -4.98
N TYR A 5 10.72 3.92 -5.75
CA TYR A 5 9.34 4.15 -6.17
C TYR A 5 9.10 3.64 -7.58
N ILE A 6 7.89 3.17 -7.83
CA ILE A 6 7.44 2.75 -9.17
C ILE A 6 6.15 3.49 -9.53
N VAL A 7 5.78 3.43 -10.81
CA VAL A 7 4.55 4.05 -11.31
C VAL A 7 3.34 3.51 -10.54
N GLY A 8 2.45 4.40 -10.10
CA GLY A 8 1.28 4.06 -9.31
C GLY A 8 1.48 4.17 -7.81
N ASP A 9 2.71 4.34 -7.34
CA ASP A 9 2.98 4.48 -5.91
C ASP A 9 2.37 5.75 -5.35
N ILE A 10 1.80 5.63 -4.14
CA ILE A 10 1.28 6.76 -3.40
C ILE A 10 2.37 7.31 -2.50
N VAL A 11 2.63 8.60 -2.63
CA VAL A 11 3.68 9.31 -1.91
C VAL A 11 3.18 10.66 -1.44
N GLU A 12 3.99 11.37 -0.67
CA GLU A 12 3.70 12.73 -0.22
C GLU A 12 4.74 13.70 -0.80
N TYR A 13 4.26 14.81 -1.31
CA TYR A 13 5.09 15.91 -1.79
C TYR A 13 4.39 17.22 -1.47
N ASP A 14 5.12 18.17 -0.87
CA ASP A 14 4.59 19.48 -0.51
C ASP A 14 3.32 19.38 0.37
N ASN A 15 3.34 18.45 1.33
CA ASN A 15 2.23 18.14 2.26
C ASN A 15 0.94 17.68 1.54
N LYS A 16 1.08 17.15 0.33
CA LYS A 16 -0.05 16.65 -0.46
C LYS A 16 0.19 15.22 -0.88
N VAL A 17 -0.91 14.45 -0.96
CA VAL A 17 -0.84 13.07 -1.46
C VAL A 17 -0.75 13.10 -2.98
N MET A 18 0.24 12.40 -3.50
CA MET A 18 0.53 12.31 -4.92
C MET A 18 0.60 10.86 -5.38
N VAL A 19 0.43 10.65 -6.68
CA VAL A 19 0.64 9.34 -7.32
C VAL A 19 1.78 9.49 -8.31
N ILE A 20 2.72 8.57 -8.28
CA ILE A 20 3.83 8.57 -9.24
C ILE A 20 3.32 8.17 -10.61
N LYS A 21 3.50 9.03 -11.60
CA LYS A 21 3.03 8.80 -12.97
C LYS A 21 4.13 8.37 -13.91
N GLU A 22 5.32 8.97 -13.80
CA GLU A 22 6.41 8.67 -14.72
C GLU A 22 7.76 8.97 -14.09
N PRO A 23 8.71 8.02 -14.17
CA PRO A 23 10.10 8.34 -13.83
C PRO A 23 10.72 9.16 -14.96
N ARG A 24 11.43 10.22 -14.62
CA ARG A 24 12.14 11.04 -15.61
C ARG A 24 13.59 10.63 -15.77
N ASP A 25 14.24 10.40 -14.64
CA ASP A 25 15.58 9.85 -14.58
C ASP A 25 15.75 9.14 -13.25
N GLY A 26 16.93 8.71 -12.88
CA GLY A 26 17.15 7.95 -11.65
C GLY A 26 16.84 8.70 -10.35
N SER A 27 16.57 10.01 -10.43
CA SER A 27 16.38 10.84 -9.24
C SER A 27 15.20 11.82 -9.32
N HIS A 28 14.41 11.79 -10.41
CA HIS A 28 13.26 12.67 -10.58
C HIS A 28 12.05 11.91 -11.09
N PHE A 29 10.86 12.35 -10.66
CA PHE A 29 9.58 11.74 -11.04
C PHE A 29 8.55 12.81 -11.38
N ASP A 30 7.60 12.47 -12.25
CA ASP A 30 6.39 13.24 -12.42
C ASP A 30 5.33 12.72 -11.48
N LEU A 31 4.67 13.62 -10.76
CA LEU A 31 3.65 13.29 -9.76
C LEU A 31 2.30 13.88 -10.16
N TYR A 32 1.24 13.15 -9.88
CA TYR A 32 -0.13 13.63 -10.06
C TYR A 32 -0.79 13.79 -8.71
N CYS A 33 -1.42 14.95 -8.48
CA CYS A 33 -2.20 15.20 -7.26
C CYS A 33 -3.68 14.97 -7.54
N PRO A 34 -4.28 13.87 -7.06
CA PRO A 34 -5.69 13.57 -7.34
C PRO A 34 -6.65 14.63 -6.83
N LYS A 35 -6.37 15.23 -5.68
CA LYS A 35 -7.23 16.25 -5.10
C LYS A 35 -7.27 17.53 -5.92
N GLU A 36 -6.15 17.92 -6.50
CA GLU A 36 -6.05 19.17 -7.27
C GLU A 36 -6.24 18.96 -8.76
N GLY A 37 -6.07 17.73 -9.25
CA GLY A 37 -6.08 17.43 -10.67
C GLY A 37 -4.89 18.03 -11.42
N LEU A 38 -3.77 18.22 -10.73
CA LEU A 38 -2.57 18.85 -11.27
C LEU A 38 -1.39 17.92 -11.33
N MET A 39 -0.56 18.08 -12.35
CA MET A 39 0.72 17.39 -12.50
C MET A 39 1.85 18.25 -11.94
N TYR A 40 2.75 17.60 -11.21
CA TYR A 40 3.99 18.19 -10.74
C TYR A 40 5.13 17.46 -11.41
N CYS A 41 5.81 18.14 -12.33
CA CYS A 41 6.82 17.50 -13.17
C CYS A 41 8.22 17.66 -12.61
N PHE A 42 9.04 16.64 -12.83
CA PHE A 42 10.47 16.68 -12.51
C PHE A 42 10.76 16.96 -11.04
N VAL A 43 10.04 16.24 -10.15
CA VAL A 43 10.22 16.38 -8.71
C VAL A 43 11.36 15.48 -8.24
N GLY A 44 12.31 16.05 -7.50
CA GLY A 44 13.45 15.31 -6.97
C GLY A 44 13.04 14.29 -5.93
N VAL A 45 13.61 13.08 -5.98
CA VAL A 45 13.31 11.99 -5.05
C VAL A 45 13.57 12.39 -3.59
N ASP A 46 14.51 13.28 -3.34
CA ASP A 46 14.81 13.79 -2.00
C ASP A 46 13.69 14.63 -1.40
N LYS A 47 12.76 15.11 -2.21
CA LYS A 47 11.59 15.89 -1.78
C LYS A 47 10.33 15.04 -1.63
N ILE A 48 10.38 13.79 -2.05
CA ILE A 48 9.27 12.86 -1.98
C ILE A 48 9.37 12.08 -0.67
N LYS A 49 8.24 11.98 0.05
CA LYS A 49 8.16 11.22 1.30
C LYS A 49 7.19 10.08 1.16
N PRO A 50 7.42 8.96 1.86
CA PRO A 50 6.45 7.88 1.90
C PRO A 50 5.23 8.27 2.75
N VAL A 51 4.08 7.62 2.48
CA VAL A 51 2.86 7.80 3.26
C VAL A 51 2.71 6.63 4.22
N ASP A 52 2.54 6.92 5.51
CA ASP A 52 2.35 5.88 6.52
C ASP A 52 1.03 5.14 6.31
N ILE A 53 1.03 3.83 6.56
CA ILE A 53 -0.20 3.04 6.58
C ILE A 53 -0.98 3.37 7.85
N THR A 54 -2.25 3.75 7.70
CA THR A 54 -3.14 3.99 8.82
C THR A 54 -4.40 3.15 8.68
N PRO A 55 -5.10 2.83 9.79
CA PRO A 55 -6.38 2.11 9.72
C PRO A 55 -7.39 2.79 8.79
N ALA A 56 -7.46 4.12 8.79
CA ALA A 56 -8.38 4.85 7.92
C ALA A 56 -8.10 4.61 6.44
N ILE A 57 -6.83 4.55 6.05
CA ILE A 57 -6.42 4.26 4.66
C ILE A 57 -6.82 2.84 4.28
N LEU A 58 -6.59 1.87 5.18
CA LEU A 58 -6.92 0.48 4.92
C LEU A 58 -8.44 0.30 4.74
N GLU A 59 -9.24 0.91 5.61
CA GLU A 59 -10.71 0.86 5.49
C GLU A 59 -11.20 1.49 4.18
N ARG A 60 -10.61 2.62 3.79
CA ARG A 60 -10.97 3.32 2.54
C ARG A 60 -10.70 2.46 1.31
N ASN A 61 -9.71 1.59 1.38
CA ASN A 61 -9.34 0.72 0.27
C ASN A 61 -9.99 -0.67 0.33
N GLY A 62 -11.01 -0.82 1.14
CA GLY A 62 -11.85 -2.01 1.16
C GLY A 62 -11.32 -3.17 1.99
N LEU A 63 -10.31 -2.95 2.83
CA LEU A 63 -9.87 -3.97 3.77
C LEU A 63 -10.85 -4.02 4.95
N ASP A 64 -11.19 -5.23 5.36
CA ASP A 64 -12.11 -5.45 6.46
C ASP A 64 -11.39 -5.38 7.80
N LYS A 65 -11.93 -4.58 8.70
CA LYS A 65 -11.39 -4.42 10.05
C LYS A 65 -11.79 -5.62 10.91
N GLU A 66 -10.82 -6.43 11.29
CA GLU A 66 -11.06 -7.65 12.06
C GLU A 66 -11.04 -7.42 13.57
N GLN A 67 -10.36 -6.36 14.03
CA GLN A 67 -10.30 -5.98 15.45
C GLN A 67 -10.75 -4.54 15.62
N LYS A 68 -11.52 -4.28 16.69
CA LYS A 68 -12.08 -2.96 16.97
C LYS A 68 -11.02 -1.87 17.15
N ASP A 69 -9.85 -2.24 17.62
CA ASP A 69 -8.74 -1.29 17.84
C ASP A 69 -7.99 -0.92 16.55
N GLY A 70 -8.35 -1.53 15.40
CA GLY A 70 -7.68 -1.25 14.14
C GLY A 70 -6.33 -1.91 13.99
N SER A 71 -6.05 -2.98 14.75
CA SER A 71 -4.76 -3.68 14.70
C SER A 71 -4.71 -4.83 13.71
N VAL A 72 -5.84 -5.26 13.17
CA VAL A 72 -5.92 -6.36 12.20
C VAL A 72 -6.89 -6.02 11.08
N PHE A 73 -6.42 -6.16 9.85
CA PHE A 73 -7.22 -5.96 8.64
C PHE A 73 -7.04 -7.13 7.69
N SER A 74 -8.09 -7.43 6.92
CA SER A 74 -8.03 -8.50 5.93
C SER A 74 -8.57 -8.05 4.58
N LEU A 75 -8.05 -8.63 3.50
CA LEU A 75 -8.62 -8.52 2.17
C LEU A 75 -9.56 -9.69 1.94
N SER A 76 -10.75 -9.41 1.40
CA SER A 76 -11.70 -10.46 1.08
C SER A 76 -11.20 -11.31 -0.09
N GLU A 77 -11.72 -12.54 -0.18
CA GLU A 77 -11.38 -13.49 -1.24
C GLU A 77 -11.66 -12.96 -2.65
N ALA A 78 -12.59 -12.04 -2.78
CA ALA A 78 -12.92 -11.45 -4.08
C ALA A 78 -11.71 -10.73 -4.72
N PHE A 79 -10.86 -10.16 -3.89
CA PHE A 79 -9.64 -9.51 -4.35
C PHE A 79 -8.52 -10.51 -4.62
N MET A 80 -8.55 -11.65 -3.95
CA MET A 80 -7.51 -12.67 -4.06
C MET A 80 -7.79 -13.71 -5.14
N GLY A 81 -8.99 -13.67 -5.73
CA GLY A 81 -9.39 -14.65 -6.73
C GLY A 81 -9.67 -16.03 -6.20
N GLY A 82 -9.83 -16.18 -4.89
CA GLY A 82 -10.17 -17.45 -4.26
C GLY A 82 -11.67 -17.69 -4.24
N ASP A 83 -12.07 -18.96 -4.05
CA ASP A 83 -13.47 -19.34 -3.90
C ASP A 83 -13.80 -19.44 -2.41
N LYS A 84 -14.77 -18.65 -1.97
CA LYS A 84 -15.20 -18.59 -0.59
C LYS A 84 -15.72 -19.93 -0.06
N ASP A 85 -16.35 -20.73 -0.91
CA ASP A 85 -16.94 -22.01 -0.55
C ASP A 85 -15.92 -23.16 -0.59
N ASP A 86 -14.71 -22.90 -1.06
CA ASP A 86 -13.62 -23.87 -1.14
C ASP A 86 -12.51 -23.48 -0.16
N GLU A 87 -12.51 -24.11 1.01
CA GLU A 87 -11.55 -23.84 2.07
C GLU A 87 -10.09 -24.07 1.62
N ASP A 88 -9.87 -25.01 0.72
CA ASP A 88 -8.53 -25.33 0.23
C ASP A 88 -7.99 -24.26 -0.72
N ASN A 89 -8.87 -23.55 -1.42
CA ASN A 89 -8.51 -22.50 -2.38
C ASN A 89 -8.80 -21.10 -1.87
N TYR A 90 -9.36 -20.99 -0.67
CA TYR A 90 -9.60 -19.69 -0.05
C TYR A 90 -8.28 -19.09 0.42
N THR A 91 -7.94 -17.94 -0.13
CA THR A 91 -6.74 -17.21 0.25
C THR A 91 -7.13 -15.98 1.05
N CYS A 92 -6.61 -15.87 2.26
CA CYS A 92 -6.84 -14.72 3.14
C CYS A 92 -5.54 -13.97 3.32
N PHE A 93 -5.56 -12.69 2.96
CA PHE A 93 -4.44 -11.77 3.16
C PHE A 93 -4.76 -10.91 4.37
N GLN A 94 -3.89 -10.92 5.37
CA GLN A 94 -4.11 -10.16 6.60
C GLN A 94 -2.92 -9.27 6.92
N LEU A 95 -3.23 -8.12 7.52
CA LEU A 95 -2.25 -7.16 8.02
C LEU A 95 -2.41 -7.03 9.53
N TYR A 96 -1.33 -7.21 10.26
CA TYR A 96 -1.29 -7.08 11.71
C TYR A 96 -0.39 -5.93 12.12
N TYR A 97 -0.92 -4.96 12.85
CA TYR A 97 -0.09 -3.88 13.39
C TYR A 97 0.68 -4.37 14.61
N GLN A 98 1.98 -4.22 14.62
CA GLN A 98 2.81 -4.59 15.75
C GLN A 98 3.10 -3.40 16.67
N ASN A 99 3.84 -2.43 16.17
CA ASN A 99 4.19 -1.22 16.90
C ASN A 99 4.82 -0.21 15.93
N LYS A 100 5.22 0.95 16.43
CA LYS A 100 5.85 2.00 15.63
C LYS A 100 7.15 1.56 14.97
N GLU A 101 7.92 0.72 15.66
CA GLU A 101 9.23 0.28 15.17
C GLU A 101 9.11 -0.71 14.03
N TYR A 102 8.24 -1.72 14.18
CA TYR A 102 8.11 -2.81 13.21
C TYR A 102 6.98 -2.62 12.20
N GLY A 103 6.04 -1.70 12.48
CA GLY A 103 4.94 -1.41 11.56
C GLY A 103 3.93 -2.53 11.47
N TRP A 104 3.67 -2.98 10.24
CA TRP A 104 2.65 -3.99 9.94
C TRP A 104 3.29 -5.26 9.41
N ASP A 105 2.86 -6.40 9.95
CA ASP A 105 3.21 -7.72 9.42
C ASP A 105 2.14 -8.19 8.44
N ILE A 106 2.56 -9.02 7.51
CA ILE A 106 1.68 -9.63 6.52
C ILE A 106 1.58 -11.11 6.79
N ASP A 107 0.33 -11.60 6.78
CA ASP A 107 0.01 -13.01 6.94
C ASP A 107 -0.85 -13.44 5.75
N MET A 108 -0.53 -14.59 5.19
CA MET A 108 -1.27 -15.17 4.09
C MET A 108 -1.62 -16.61 4.43
N ARG A 109 -2.92 -16.92 4.57
CA ARG A 109 -3.44 -18.24 4.93
C ARG A 109 -2.91 -18.76 6.27
N GLY A 110 -2.69 -17.87 7.22
CA GLY A 110 -2.16 -18.24 8.52
C GLY A 110 -0.64 -18.43 8.55
N GLU A 111 0.05 -18.24 7.42
CA GLU A 111 1.50 -18.30 7.36
C GLU A 111 2.07 -16.89 7.29
N PRO A 112 2.89 -16.48 8.28
CA PRO A 112 3.48 -15.15 8.24
C PRO A 112 4.51 -15.08 7.12
N LEU A 113 4.43 -14.01 6.30
CA LEU A 113 5.39 -13.78 5.22
C LEU A 113 6.66 -13.10 5.71
N LYS A 114 6.73 -12.71 6.98
CA LYS A 114 7.87 -12.05 7.61
C LYS A 114 8.28 -10.73 6.95
N TYR A 115 7.32 -10.04 6.35
CA TYR A 115 7.53 -8.69 5.83
C TYR A 115 7.06 -7.67 6.86
N GLU A 116 7.93 -6.71 7.13
CA GLU A 116 7.60 -5.56 7.96
C GLU A 116 7.40 -4.38 7.03
N ILE A 117 6.19 -3.80 7.01
CA ILE A 117 5.90 -2.65 6.17
C ILE A 117 5.41 -1.48 7.02
N HIS A 118 5.76 -0.29 6.61
CA HIS A 118 5.37 0.96 7.28
C HIS A 118 4.56 1.86 6.35
N TYR A 119 4.76 1.73 5.05
CA TYR A 119 4.31 2.73 4.09
C TYR A 119 3.37 2.14 3.05
N VAL A 120 2.46 3.00 2.57
CA VAL A 120 1.44 2.61 1.57
C VAL A 120 2.09 2.02 0.32
N HIS A 121 3.16 2.64 -0.19
CA HIS A 121 3.80 2.12 -1.41
C HIS A 121 4.42 0.73 -1.21
N GLU A 122 4.89 0.41 -0.01
CA GLU A 122 5.39 -0.93 0.29
C GLU A 122 4.28 -1.98 0.20
N LEU A 123 3.09 -1.65 0.73
CA LEU A 123 1.91 -2.51 0.58
C LEU A 123 1.52 -2.65 -0.89
N GLN A 124 1.53 -1.55 -1.65
CA GLN A 124 1.23 -1.58 -3.09
C GLN A 124 2.17 -2.52 -3.84
N HIS A 125 3.46 -2.50 -3.53
CA HIS A 125 4.45 -3.38 -4.17
C HIS A 125 4.16 -4.86 -3.89
N ILE A 126 3.76 -5.19 -2.67
CA ILE A 126 3.40 -6.56 -2.30
C ILE A 126 2.15 -7.01 -3.04
N LEU A 127 1.11 -6.17 -3.06
CA LEU A 127 -0.13 -6.48 -3.78
C LEU A 127 0.15 -6.68 -5.28
N PHE A 128 0.98 -5.84 -5.86
CA PHE A 128 1.40 -5.98 -7.26
C PHE A 128 2.11 -7.32 -7.50
N GLY A 129 3.04 -7.69 -6.62
CA GLY A 129 3.78 -8.95 -6.72
C GLY A 129 2.90 -10.18 -6.58
N LEU A 130 1.76 -10.06 -5.89
CA LEU A 130 0.78 -11.14 -5.72
C LEU A 130 -0.28 -11.15 -6.82
N GLY A 131 -0.21 -10.23 -7.77
CA GLY A 131 -1.21 -10.12 -8.83
C GLY A 131 -2.54 -9.55 -8.37
N ILE A 132 -2.56 -8.85 -7.25
CA ILE A 132 -3.75 -8.21 -6.68
C ILE A 132 -3.78 -6.75 -7.11
N ASN A 133 -4.98 -6.16 -7.17
CA ASN A 133 -5.12 -4.74 -7.47
C ASN A 133 -4.36 -3.91 -6.42
N HIS A 134 -3.36 -3.18 -6.87
CA HIS A 134 -2.47 -2.38 -6.03
C HIS A 134 -2.77 -0.88 -6.11
N GLU A 135 -3.78 -0.47 -6.86
CA GLU A 135 -4.23 0.93 -6.88
C GLU A 135 -4.93 1.24 -5.55
N MET A 136 -4.46 2.24 -4.86
CA MET A 136 -4.99 2.63 -3.56
C MET A 136 -5.37 4.11 -3.54
N GLU A 137 -6.33 4.45 -2.68
CA GLU A 137 -6.76 5.82 -2.41
C GLU A 137 -6.34 6.22 -1.00
N VAL A 138 -5.97 7.48 -0.84
CA VAL A 138 -5.55 8.00 0.47
C VAL A 138 -6.31 9.26 0.85
#